data_702c3aaf8f63fe08ab50122c85b03682
#
_entry.id   702c3aaf8f63fe08ab50122c85b03682
#
_cell.length_a   1.000
_cell.length_b   1.000
_cell.length_c   1.000
_cell.angle_alpha   90.00
_cell.angle_beta   90.00
_cell.angle_gamma   90.00
#
_symmetry.space_group_name_H-M   'P 1'
#
loop_
_entity.id
_entity.type
_entity.pdbx_description
1 polymer ?
#
loop_
_entity_poly.entity_id
_entity_poly.type
_entity_poly.pdbx_seq_one_letter_code
_entity_poly.pdbx_strand_id
1 'polypeptide(L)'
;MSAGKTKDAKDPKDPKGTRDAKGQKDAKGGGGDARAPKEARQPAPPKEAKQPRPEGKEPPAPKEQKERKPERPAPVPRLQILYREAVVKQLMEQFGYKSSMQVPRIEKIVLNMGVGEAVADKKIMDNAVSDMTKIAGQKPLVTKSRKSIATYKIRSGYPIGCKVTLRGRRMYEFLDRLVNIAMPRIRDFRGISARAFDGQGNYNMGVKEQIIFPEIEYDKIDAIRGMNITIATTAKSDNEAKALLSAFRFPFRN
;
A
#
# COMPACT_ATOMS: atom_id res chain seq x y z
N MET A 1 66.52 -9.00 19.84
CA MET A 1 66.97 -7.61 19.99
C MET A 1 65.81 -6.72 19.68
N SER A 2 65.35 -6.18 20.64
CA SER A 2 65.09 -4.84 21.14
C SER A 2 63.72 -4.35 20.71
N ALA A 3 62.70 -4.30 21.52
CA ALA A 3 62.44 -3.48 22.70
C ALA A 3 62.02 -2.04 22.37
N GLY A 4 60.90 -1.65 22.87
CA GLY A 4 60.56 -0.28 23.22
C GLY A 4 59.11 0.09 22.97
N LYS A 5 58.18 -0.07 23.93
CA LYS A 5 57.75 0.89 24.98
C LYS A 5 56.97 2.08 24.43
N THR A 6 55.65 2.06 24.70
CA THR A 6 54.86 2.74 25.78
C THR A 6 54.63 4.22 25.61
N LYS A 7 53.40 4.64 25.74
CA LYS A 7 52.75 5.58 26.72
C LYS A 7 51.46 6.09 26.15
N ASP A 8 50.34 5.80 26.75
CA ASP A 8 49.66 6.43 27.91
C ASP A 8 49.00 7.78 27.64
N ALA A 9 47.71 7.74 27.96
CA ALA A 9 46.94 8.75 28.69
C ALA A 9 46.31 9.86 27.81
N LYS A 10 45.06 10.17 27.90
CA LYS A 10 44.26 10.60 29.06
C LYS A 10 42.87 10.98 28.62
N ASP A 11 41.87 10.46 29.30
CA ASP A 11 40.58 11.15 29.47
C ASP A 11 40.78 12.45 30.26
N PRO A 12 39.88 13.39 30.08
CA PRO A 12 39.23 13.96 31.25
C PRO A 12 37.73 14.24 31.03
N LYS A 13 36.89 13.62 31.87
CA LYS A 13 36.15 14.24 32.99
C LYS A 13 35.06 15.24 32.64
N ASP A 14 33.85 14.79 32.95
CA ASP A 14 32.70 15.62 33.33
C ASP A 14 33.04 16.65 34.41
N PRO A 15 32.26 17.71 34.52
CA PRO A 15 31.82 18.10 35.83
C PRO A 15 30.30 18.23 35.98
N LYS A 16 29.83 17.60 37.05
CA LYS A 16 28.59 17.86 37.76
C LYS A 16 28.60 19.26 38.40
N GLY A 17 27.41 19.80 38.57
CA GLY A 17 27.11 20.91 39.47
C GLY A 17 25.60 21.15 39.45
N THR A 18 24.95 20.67 40.26
CA THR A 18 24.23 20.69 41.56
C THR A 18 23.85 22.09 42.05
N ARG A 19 22.52 22.17 42.41
CA ARG A 19 21.93 22.96 43.55
C ARG A 19 21.66 24.45 43.24
N ASP A 20 20.60 25.10 43.76
CA ASP A 20 19.60 24.92 44.81
C ASP A 20 18.45 25.89 44.51
N ALA A 21 17.22 25.54 44.68
CA ALA A 21 16.33 25.62 45.85
C ALA A 21 15.98 27.03 46.38
N LYS A 22 14.70 27.18 46.69
CA LYS A 22 14.05 28.18 47.56
C LYS A 22 13.75 29.54 46.95
N GLY A 23 12.57 30.09 47.09
CA GLY A 23 11.42 29.88 47.93
C GLY A 23 10.73 31.21 48.15
N GLN A 24 9.57 31.15 48.73
CA GLN A 24 8.75 32.24 49.32
C GLN A 24 7.77 32.88 48.35
N LYS A 25 6.44 32.65 48.49
CA LYS A 25 5.46 33.00 49.50
C LYS A 25 5.32 34.50 49.73
N ASP A 26 4.07 34.88 49.64
CA ASP A 26 3.27 35.91 50.28
C ASP A 26 2.78 36.97 49.29
N ALA A 27 1.64 37.48 49.31
CA ALA A 27 0.43 37.41 50.10
C ALA A 27 -0.61 38.38 49.47
N LYS A 28 -1.86 38.00 49.59
CA LYS A 28 -3.02 38.85 49.94
C LYS A 28 -3.21 40.25 49.37
N GLY A 29 -4.42 40.42 48.94
CA GLY A 29 -5.21 41.65 48.88
C GLY A 29 -5.97 41.73 47.57
N GLY A 30 -7.20 41.64 47.43
CA GLY A 30 -8.32 42.17 48.21
C GLY A 30 -9.10 43.11 47.34
N GLY A 31 -10.35 42.75 47.06
CA GLY A 31 -11.39 43.72 46.90
C GLY A 31 -11.66 44.30 45.51
N GLY A 32 -12.89 44.15 45.04
CA GLY A 32 -13.42 45.04 44.07
C GLY A 32 -14.47 44.44 43.15
N ASP A 33 -15.66 44.21 43.66
CA ASP A 33 -16.89 44.10 42.88
C ASP A 33 -17.04 45.26 41.93
N ALA A 34 -17.15 44.94 40.64
CA ALA A 34 -17.78 45.85 39.69
C ALA A 34 -18.63 45.01 38.72
N ARG A 35 -19.87 44.84 39.11
CA ARG A 35 -20.99 44.41 38.29
C ARG A 35 -21.17 45.42 37.13
N ALA A 36 -20.87 44.99 35.91
CA ALA A 36 -21.30 45.68 34.69
C ALA A 36 -22.74 45.27 34.36
N PRO A 37 -23.57 46.21 33.85
CA PRO A 37 -25.01 46.02 33.70
C PRO A 37 -25.34 45.10 32.51
N LYS A 38 -26.40 44.32 32.72
CA LYS A 38 -27.06 43.50 31.71
C LYS A 38 -27.60 44.40 30.57
N GLU A 39 -27.01 44.34 29.41
CA GLU A 39 -27.62 44.84 28.19
C GLU A 39 -28.81 43.97 27.79
N ALA A 40 -29.90 44.65 27.53
CA ALA A 40 -31.19 44.11 27.19
C ALA A 40 -31.15 43.31 25.89
N ARG A 41 -31.67 42.09 25.94
CA ARG A 41 -31.94 41.26 24.77
C ARG A 41 -32.96 41.99 23.87
N GLN A 42 -32.54 42.34 22.66
CA GLN A 42 -33.45 42.76 21.62
C GLN A 42 -34.33 41.59 21.18
N PRO A 43 -35.62 41.80 20.89
CA PRO A 43 -36.51 40.74 20.42
C PRO A 43 -36.17 40.35 18.99
N ALA A 44 -36.20 39.03 18.73
CA ALA A 44 -35.99 38.43 17.42
C ALA A 44 -37.04 38.95 16.40
N PRO A 45 -36.64 39.16 15.12
CA PRO A 45 -37.58 39.56 14.08
C PRO A 45 -38.61 38.45 13.78
N PRO A 46 -39.82 38.82 13.33
CA PRO A 46 -40.91 37.88 13.09
C PRO A 46 -40.56 36.95 11.94
N LYS A 47 -40.93 35.69 12.11
CA LYS A 47 -40.79 34.63 11.11
C LYS A 47 -41.58 35.00 9.84
N GLU A 48 -40.87 35.29 8.76
CA GLU A 48 -41.46 35.40 7.43
C GLU A 48 -42.19 34.13 7.03
N ALA A 49 -43.36 34.32 6.47
CA ALA A 49 -44.27 33.28 6.01
C ALA A 49 -43.60 32.41 4.96
N LYS A 50 -43.70 31.09 5.15
CA LYS A 50 -43.28 30.06 4.20
C LYS A 50 -43.97 30.31 2.85
N GLN A 51 -43.18 30.66 1.84
CA GLN A 51 -43.63 30.63 0.45
C GLN A 51 -43.93 29.17 0.05
N PRO A 52 -44.98 28.91 -0.73
CA PRO A 52 -45.32 27.57 -1.20
C PRO A 52 -44.21 27.05 -2.13
N ARG A 53 -43.75 25.81 -1.90
CA ARG A 53 -42.83 25.10 -2.80
C ARG A 53 -43.49 24.98 -4.18
N PRO A 54 -42.77 25.22 -5.28
CA PRO A 54 -43.24 24.83 -6.60
C PRO A 54 -43.36 23.30 -6.68
N GLU A 55 -44.55 22.85 -6.86
CA GLU A 55 -44.89 21.49 -7.29
C GLU A 55 -44.34 21.26 -8.70
N GLY A 56 -43.68 20.13 -8.91
CA GLY A 56 -43.32 19.68 -10.24
C GLY A 56 -41.84 19.37 -10.46
N LYS A 57 -41.26 18.42 -9.69
CA LYS A 57 -40.20 17.60 -10.20
C LYS A 57 -40.69 16.16 -10.15
N GLU A 58 -41.03 15.67 -11.32
CA GLU A 58 -41.28 14.26 -11.55
C GLU A 58 -40.13 13.43 -11.01
N PRO A 59 -40.41 12.29 -10.35
CA PRO A 59 -39.33 11.39 -9.93
C PRO A 59 -38.55 10.96 -11.17
N PRO A 60 -37.21 10.94 -11.12
CA PRO A 60 -36.41 10.47 -12.26
C PRO A 60 -36.86 9.04 -12.62
N ALA A 61 -37.20 8.85 -13.89
CA ALA A 61 -37.59 7.55 -14.43
C ALA A 61 -36.64 6.45 -13.97
N PRO A 62 -37.11 5.24 -13.64
CA PRO A 62 -36.29 4.13 -13.25
C PRO A 62 -35.25 3.91 -14.35
N LYS A 63 -33.97 4.09 -14.03
CA LYS A 63 -32.88 3.74 -14.94
C LYS A 63 -33.07 2.28 -15.30
N GLU A 64 -33.42 2.03 -16.56
CA GLU A 64 -33.47 0.68 -17.12
C GLU A 64 -32.24 -0.08 -16.65
N GLN A 65 -32.45 -1.03 -15.79
CA GLN A 65 -31.47 -2.03 -15.45
C GLN A 65 -31.24 -2.82 -16.75
N LYS A 66 -30.21 -2.42 -17.52
CA LYS A 66 -29.74 -3.24 -18.63
C LYS A 66 -29.55 -4.64 -18.06
N GLU A 67 -30.43 -5.55 -18.47
CA GLU A 67 -30.32 -6.96 -18.17
C GLU A 67 -28.90 -7.41 -18.49
N ARG A 68 -28.13 -7.70 -17.46
CA ARG A 68 -26.82 -8.31 -17.62
C ARG A 68 -27.08 -9.69 -18.19
N LYS A 69 -26.85 -9.85 -19.49
CA LYS A 69 -26.82 -11.18 -20.11
C LYS A 69 -25.98 -12.07 -19.20
N PRO A 70 -26.42 -13.31 -18.92
CA PRO A 70 -25.66 -14.24 -18.12
C PRO A 70 -24.29 -14.41 -18.78
N GLU A 71 -23.27 -13.78 -18.21
CA GLU A 71 -21.90 -13.94 -18.68
C GLU A 71 -21.56 -15.43 -18.55
N ARG A 72 -21.15 -16.05 -19.66
CA ARG A 72 -20.63 -17.42 -19.64
C ARG A 72 -19.58 -17.49 -18.52
N PRO A 73 -19.62 -18.54 -17.67
CA PRO A 73 -18.65 -18.66 -16.59
C PRO A 73 -17.26 -18.57 -17.21
N ALA A 74 -16.57 -17.51 -16.84
CA ALA A 74 -15.27 -17.24 -17.43
C ALA A 74 -14.33 -18.42 -17.15
N PRO A 75 -13.46 -18.84 -18.08
CA PRO A 75 -12.61 -20.03 -17.96
C PRO A 75 -11.72 -19.99 -16.71
N VAL A 76 -11.44 -21.12 -16.13
CA VAL A 76 -10.57 -21.24 -14.96
C VAL A 76 -9.13 -20.87 -15.37
N PRO A 77 -8.40 -20.03 -14.61
CA PRO A 77 -7.03 -19.67 -14.92
C PRO A 77 -6.10 -20.87 -15.02
N ARG A 78 -5.21 -20.88 -16.01
CA ARG A 78 -4.26 -21.95 -16.28
C ARG A 78 -3.41 -22.31 -15.06
N LEU A 79 -2.87 -21.31 -14.36
CA LEU A 79 -2.05 -21.55 -13.15
C LEU A 79 -2.86 -22.09 -11.96
N GLN A 80 -4.17 -21.84 -11.91
CA GLN A 80 -5.03 -22.43 -10.88
C GLN A 80 -5.22 -23.94 -11.13
N ILE A 81 -5.32 -24.36 -12.37
CA ILE A 81 -5.39 -25.78 -12.76
C ILE A 81 -4.04 -26.44 -12.43
N LEU A 82 -2.93 -25.84 -12.86
CA LEU A 82 -1.57 -26.30 -12.58
C LEU A 82 -1.35 -26.51 -11.07
N TYR A 83 -1.80 -25.57 -10.24
CA TYR A 83 -1.69 -25.67 -8.79
C TYR A 83 -2.37 -26.95 -8.27
N ARG A 84 -3.61 -27.20 -8.70
CA ARG A 84 -4.41 -28.36 -8.22
C ARG A 84 -3.87 -29.71 -8.69
N GLU A 85 -3.39 -29.79 -9.92
CA GLU A 85 -3.01 -31.05 -10.57
C GLU A 85 -1.56 -31.46 -10.28
N ALA A 86 -0.64 -30.50 -10.32
CA ALA A 86 0.79 -30.75 -10.25
C ALA A 86 1.44 -30.23 -8.96
N VAL A 87 1.25 -28.92 -8.64
CA VAL A 87 2.00 -28.26 -7.56
C VAL A 87 1.67 -28.86 -6.19
N VAL A 88 0.38 -29.17 -5.93
CA VAL A 88 -0.03 -29.79 -4.66
C VAL A 88 0.65 -31.12 -4.45
N LYS A 89 0.70 -31.99 -5.47
CA LYS A 89 1.34 -33.32 -5.39
C LYS A 89 2.83 -33.17 -5.13
N GLN A 90 3.50 -32.33 -5.92
CA GLN A 90 4.93 -32.07 -5.79
C GLN A 90 5.33 -31.58 -4.39
N LEU A 91 4.56 -30.63 -3.82
CA LEU A 91 4.84 -30.09 -2.49
C LEU A 91 4.52 -31.11 -1.38
N MET A 92 3.50 -31.95 -1.55
CA MET A 92 3.20 -33.04 -0.60
C MET A 92 4.35 -34.06 -0.54
N GLU A 93 4.91 -34.41 -1.66
CA GLU A 93 6.07 -35.34 -1.74
C GLU A 93 7.33 -34.70 -1.15
N GLN A 94 7.58 -33.41 -1.46
CA GLN A 94 8.79 -32.71 -1.04
C GLN A 94 8.84 -32.44 0.48
N PHE A 95 7.70 -32.06 1.07
CA PHE A 95 7.62 -31.67 2.49
C PHE A 95 6.91 -32.69 3.38
N GLY A 96 6.40 -33.78 2.83
CA GLY A 96 5.75 -34.84 3.60
C GLY A 96 4.43 -34.41 4.28
N TYR A 97 3.65 -33.54 3.65
CA TYR A 97 2.37 -33.13 4.22
C TYR A 97 1.36 -34.28 4.26
N LYS A 98 0.69 -34.42 5.41
CA LYS A 98 -0.33 -35.48 5.61
C LYS A 98 -1.67 -35.15 4.94
N SER A 99 -1.96 -33.89 4.69
CA SER A 99 -3.22 -33.43 4.12
C SER A 99 -2.99 -32.37 3.07
N SER A 100 -3.77 -32.39 1.99
CA SER A 100 -3.75 -31.37 0.94
C SER A 100 -4.08 -29.96 1.44
N MET A 101 -4.77 -29.85 2.59
CA MET A 101 -5.08 -28.58 3.23
C MET A 101 -3.88 -27.91 3.92
N GLN A 102 -2.81 -28.66 4.20
CA GLN A 102 -1.57 -28.14 4.77
C GLN A 102 -0.65 -27.52 3.72
N VAL A 103 -0.87 -27.88 2.45
CA VAL A 103 -0.04 -27.40 1.34
C VAL A 103 -0.16 -25.87 1.21
N PRO A 104 0.98 -25.15 1.15
CA PRO A 104 0.96 -23.71 0.99
C PRO A 104 0.33 -23.29 -0.33
N ARG A 105 -0.43 -22.20 -0.29
CA ARG A 105 -1.08 -21.58 -1.45
C ARG A 105 -0.85 -20.08 -1.48
N ILE A 106 -0.97 -19.49 -2.65
CA ILE A 106 -0.97 -18.03 -2.78
C ILE A 106 -2.31 -17.52 -2.28
N GLU A 107 -2.29 -16.59 -1.32
CA GLU A 107 -3.50 -15.99 -0.74
C GLU A 107 -3.92 -14.74 -1.50
N LYS A 108 -2.97 -13.85 -1.74
CA LYS A 108 -3.18 -12.55 -2.42
C LYS A 108 -1.89 -12.05 -3.06
N ILE A 109 -2.06 -11.19 -4.07
CA ILE A 109 -0.97 -10.38 -4.62
C ILE A 109 -1.34 -8.92 -4.40
N VAL A 110 -0.42 -8.14 -3.83
CA VAL A 110 -0.60 -6.72 -3.60
C VAL A 110 0.34 -5.96 -4.53
N LEU A 111 -0.23 -5.09 -5.35
CA LEU A 111 0.51 -4.16 -6.17
C LEU A 111 0.47 -2.79 -5.50
N ASN A 112 1.60 -2.13 -5.40
CA ASN A 112 1.70 -0.80 -4.84
C ASN A 112 2.58 0.07 -5.73
N MET A 113 2.08 1.25 -6.07
CA MET A 113 2.82 2.27 -6.82
C MET A 113 2.86 3.54 -5.98
N GLY A 114 4.08 3.98 -5.63
CA GLY A 114 4.30 5.25 -4.96
C GLY A 114 4.45 6.36 -5.99
N VAL A 115 3.66 7.41 -5.87
CA VAL A 115 3.65 8.55 -6.79
C VAL A 115 3.89 9.82 -5.97
N GLY A 116 5.16 10.12 -5.69
CA GLY A 116 5.55 11.30 -4.92
C GLY A 116 5.25 12.62 -5.63
N GLU A 117 5.33 12.62 -6.96
CA GLU A 117 5.05 13.77 -7.82
C GLU A 117 3.59 14.23 -7.79
N ALA A 118 2.67 13.35 -7.40
CA ALA A 118 1.25 13.66 -7.25
C ALA A 118 0.94 14.76 -6.20
N VAL A 119 1.92 15.11 -5.36
CA VAL A 119 1.82 16.24 -4.44
C VAL A 119 1.78 17.57 -5.20
N ALA A 120 2.52 17.65 -6.32
CA ALA A 120 2.56 18.85 -7.16
C ALA A 120 1.40 18.88 -8.16
N ASP A 121 1.13 17.76 -8.83
CA ASP A 121 0.08 17.66 -9.84
C ASP A 121 -0.83 16.43 -9.64
N LYS A 122 -2.13 16.68 -9.45
CA LYS A 122 -3.13 15.63 -9.28
C LYS A 122 -3.34 14.77 -10.51
N LYS A 123 -3.12 15.29 -11.73
CA LYS A 123 -3.26 14.53 -12.99
C LYS A 123 -2.33 13.34 -13.04
N ILE A 124 -1.14 13.48 -12.46
CA ILE A 124 -0.15 12.39 -12.36
C ILE A 124 -0.73 11.19 -11.58
N MET A 125 -1.52 11.46 -10.54
CA MET A 125 -2.20 10.39 -9.79
C MET A 125 -3.27 9.70 -10.64
N ASP A 126 -4.04 10.45 -11.42
CA ASP A 126 -5.09 9.87 -12.27
C ASP A 126 -4.49 9.00 -13.36
N ASN A 127 -3.36 9.40 -13.94
CA ASN A 127 -2.60 8.60 -14.91
C ASN A 127 -2.07 7.31 -14.26
N ALA A 128 -1.47 7.39 -13.08
CA ALA A 128 -1.01 6.22 -12.34
C ALA A 128 -2.15 5.24 -11.98
N VAL A 129 -3.32 5.76 -11.62
CA VAL A 129 -4.54 4.96 -11.39
C VAL A 129 -5.01 4.28 -12.66
N SER A 130 -4.96 4.97 -13.80
CA SER A 130 -5.31 4.41 -15.11
C SER A 130 -4.38 3.25 -15.49
N ASP A 131 -3.08 3.44 -15.37
CA ASP A 131 -2.07 2.42 -15.69
C ASP A 131 -2.22 1.20 -14.78
N MET A 132 -2.34 1.43 -13.46
CA MET A 132 -2.56 0.35 -12.51
C MET A 132 -3.88 -0.39 -12.77
N THR A 133 -4.92 0.31 -13.26
CA THR A 133 -6.20 -0.32 -13.63
C THR A 133 -6.04 -1.26 -14.82
N LYS A 134 -5.26 -0.86 -15.84
CA LYS A 134 -4.97 -1.71 -17.00
C LYS A 134 -4.20 -2.96 -16.58
N ILE A 135 -3.14 -2.81 -15.76
CA ILE A 135 -2.32 -3.93 -15.27
C ILE A 135 -3.12 -4.89 -14.40
N ALA A 136 -3.89 -4.37 -13.44
CA ALA A 136 -4.57 -5.18 -12.43
C ALA A 136 -5.92 -5.73 -12.90
N GLY A 137 -6.53 -5.14 -13.93
CA GLY A 137 -7.89 -5.45 -14.36
C GLY A 137 -8.97 -5.05 -13.34
N GLN A 138 -8.62 -4.22 -12.35
CA GLN A 138 -9.56 -3.64 -11.38
C GLN A 138 -9.09 -2.26 -10.91
N LYS A 139 -10.05 -1.42 -10.50
CA LYS A 139 -9.76 -0.06 -10.04
C LYS A 139 -8.91 -0.08 -8.75
N PRO A 140 -7.75 0.60 -8.72
CA PRO A 140 -6.91 0.70 -7.55
C PRO A 140 -7.51 1.63 -6.48
N LEU A 141 -7.08 1.42 -5.24
CA LEU A 141 -7.34 2.32 -4.13
C LEU A 141 -6.22 3.38 -4.08
N VAL A 142 -6.61 4.65 -4.14
CA VAL A 142 -5.67 5.77 -3.92
C VAL A 142 -5.31 5.84 -2.44
N THR A 143 -4.02 5.79 -2.14
CA THR A 143 -3.49 5.88 -0.77
C THR A 143 -3.20 7.33 -0.41
N LYS A 144 -3.70 7.75 0.75
CA LYS A 144 -3.56 9.12 1.25
C LYS A 144 -2.57 9.19 2.41
N SER A 145 -1.86 10.30 2.53
CA SER A 145 -0.97 10.56 3.65
C SER A 145 -1.73 10.62 4.98
N ARG A 146 -1.21 9.98 6.01
CA ARG A 146 -1.78 10.02 7.37
C ARG A 146 -1.27 11.20 8.20
N LYS A 147 -0.01 11.60 7.98
CA LYS A 147 0.65 12.68 8.72
C LYS A 147 1.16 13.75 7.78
N SER A 148 1.21 14.99 8.26
CA SER A 148 1.86 16.09 7.55
C SER A 148 3.36 16.05 7.82
N ILE A 149 4.19 16.10 6.76
CA ILE A 149 5.65 16.11 6.86
C ILE A 149 6.17 17.26 6.01
N ALA A 150 6.78 18.26 6.66
CA ALA A 150 7.23 19.49 6.00
C ALA A 150 8.35 19.24 4.98
N THR A 151 9.30 18.37 5.29
CA THR A 151 10.43 18.01 4.41
C THR A 151 9.98 17.53 3.02
N TYR A 152 8.90 16.75 2.96
CA TYR A 152 8.35 16.24 1.70
C TYR A 152 7.20 17.10 1.16
N LYS A 153 6.90 18.25 1.78
CA LYS A 153 5.79 19.14 1.42
C LYS A 153 4.41 18.43 1.39
N ILE A 154 4.24 17.41 2.24
CA ILE A 154 3.03 16.58 2.32
C ILE A 154 2.15 17.07 3.46
N ARG A 155 0.84 17.18 3.19
CA ARG A 155 -0.21 17.42 4.18
C ARG A 155 -1.04 16.15 4.38
N SER A 156 -1.65 16.03 5.56
CA SER A 156 -2.61 14.95 5.84
C SER A 156 -3.73 14.94 4.78
N GLY A 157 -4.05 13.74 4.28
CA GLY A 157 -5.08 13.57 3.24
C GLY A 157 -4.60 13.70 1.79
N TYR A 158 -3.34 14.09 1.54
CA TYR A 158 -2.82 14.18 0.17
C TYR A 158 -2.68 12.77 -0.45
N PRO A 159 -3.08 12.60 -1.74
CA PRO A 159 -2.86 11.37 -2.46
C PRO A 159 -1.36 11.21 -2.77
N ILE A 160 -0.76 10.09 -2.38
CA ILE A 160 0.68 9.82 -2.52
C ILE A 160 0.99 8.51 -3.22
N GLY A 161 0.00 7.73 -3.56
CA GLY A 161 0.18 6.47 -4.27
C GLY A 161 -1.13 5.74 -4.53
N CYS A 162 -1.04 4.61 -5.19
CA CYS A 162 -2.16 3.73 -5.43
C CYS A 162 -1.77 2.27 -5.14
N LYS A 163 -2.74 1.48 -4.66
CA LYS A 163 -2.55 0.05 -4.39
C LYS A 163 -3.72 -0.77 -4.86
N VAL A 164 -3.43 -2.02 -5.21
CA VAL A 164 -4.43 -3.02 -5.58
C VAL A 164 -4.14 -4.31 -4.84
N THR A 165 -5.18 -4.99 -4.39
CA THR A 165 -5.07 -6.35 -3.85
C THR A 165 -5.82 -7.30 -4.79
N LEU A 166 -5.09 -8.23 -5.38
CA LEU A 166 -5.62 -9.26 -6.28
C LEU A 166 -5.84 -10.55 -5.51
N ARG A 167 -6.98 -11.19 -5.72
CA ARG A 167 -7.34 -12.50 -5.12
C ARG A 167 -8.04 -13.39 -6.16
N GLY A 168 -8.07 -14.68 -5.88
CA GLY A 168 -8.78 -15.67 -6.69
C GLY A 168 -8.33 -15.68 -8.15
N ARG A 169 -9.26 -15.62 -9.10
CA ARG A 169 -8.95 -15.74 -10.54
C ARG A 169 -8.01 -14.66 -11.05
N ARG A 170 -8.30 -13.39 -10.76
CA ARG A 170 -7.47 -12.25 -11.21
C ARG A 170 -6.04 -12.35 -10.69
N MET A 171 -5.84 -12.91 -9.51
CA MET A 171 -4.52 -13.16 -8.94
C MET A 171 -3.72 -14.16 -9.79
N TYR A 172 -4.33 -15.29 -10.16
CA TYR A 172 -3.63 -16.29 -10.99
C TYR A 172 -3.39 -15.80 -12.43
N GLU A 173 -4.33 -15.04 -13.00
CA GLU A 173 -4.17 -14.42 -14.32
C GLU A 173 -3.04 -13.39 -14.33
N PHE A 174 -2.96 -12.56 -13.28
CA PHE A 174 -1.85 -11.62 -13.11
C PHE A 174 -0.51 -12.34 -12.91
N LEU A 175 -0.50 -13.40 -12.10
CA LEU A 175 0.70 -14.20 -11.86
C LEU A 175 1.24 -14.82 -13.17
N ASP A 176 0.35 -15.36 -13.99
CA ASP A 176 0.71 -15.95 -15.27
C ASP A 176 1.36 -14.91 -16.22
N ARG A 177 0.77 -13.72 -16.34
CA ARG A 177 1.33 -12.62 -17.10
C ARG A 177 2.66 -12.12 -16.53
N LEU A 178 2.76 -12.03 -15.20
CA LEU A 178 3.98 -11.60 -14.53
C LEU A 178 5.15 -12.55 -14.85
N VAL A 179 4.96 -13.86 -14.67
CA VAL A 179 6.03 -14.86 -14.84
C VAL A 179 6.40 -15.05 -16.30
N ASN A 180 5.42 -15.22 -17.18
CA ASN A 180 5.69 -15.65 -18.56
C ASN A 180 5.92 -14.47 -19.52
N ILE A 181 5.41 -13.27 -19.22
CA ILE A 181 5.48 -12.12 -20.13
C ILE A 181 6.28 -10.97 -19.53
N ALA A 182 5.91 -10.51 -18.33
CA ALA A 182 6.49 -9.29 -17.79
C ALA A 182 7.93 -9.47 -17.31
N MET A 183 8.24 -10.55 -16.57
CA MET A 183 9.61 -10.79 -16.07
C MET A 183 10.66 -10.91 -17.19
N PRO A 184 10.44 -11.66 -18.29
CA PRO A 184 11.41 -11.73 -19.37
C PRO A 184 11.64 -10.37 -20.08
N ARG A 185 10.70 -9.45 -19.99
CA ARG A 185 10.80 -8.10 -20.57
C ARG A 185 11.53 -7.09 -19.70
N ILE A 186 11.89 -7.47 -18.46
CA ILE A 186 12.68 -6.60 -17.59
C ILE A 186 14.05 -6.41 -18.21
N ARG A 187 14.49 -5.15 -18.29
CA ARG A 187 15.81 -4.81 -18.81
C ARG A 187 16.89 -5.46 -17.93
N ASP A 188 17.90 -6.07 -18.58
CA ASP A 188 19.02 -6.76 -17.94
C ASP A 188 18.58 -7.83 -16.91
N PHE A 189 17.50 -8.56 -17.23
CA PHE A 189 16.98 -9.57 -16.35
C PHE A 189 17.96 -10.75 -16.17
N ARG A 190 18.40 -10.99 -14.92
CA ARG A 190 19.28 -12.09 -14.54
C ARG A 190 18.66 -13.03 -13.51
N GLY A 191 17.34 -13.05 -13.42
CA GLY A 191 16.61 -13.75 -12.37
C GLY A 191 16.33 -12.88 -11.15
N ILE A 192 15.43 -13.34 -10.30
CA ILE A 192 14.99 -12.66 -9.08
C ILE A 192 15.69 -13.22 -7.85
N SER A 193 15.93 -12.37 -6.85
CA SER A 193 16.61 -12.75 -5.63
C SER A 193 15.76 -13.71 -4.79
N ALA A 194 16.35 -14.84 -4.39
CA ALA A 194 15.74 -15.76 -3.44
C ALA A 194 15.77 -15.24 -1.98
N ARG A 195 16.39 -14.07 -1.71
CA ARG A 195 16.50 -13.48 -0.37
C ARG A 195 15.39 -12.44 -0.07
N ALA A 196 14.47 -12.24 -1.01
CA ALA A 196 13.42 -11.22 -0.88
C ALA A 196 12.15 -11.74 -0.17
N PHE A 197 12.27 -12.82 0.58
CA PHE A 197 11.26 -13.31 1.51
C PHE A 197 11.33 -12.56 2.84
N ASP A 198 10.22 -12.49 3.56
CA ASP A 198 10.08 -11.74 4.83
C ASP A 198 10.27 -12.58 6.10
N GLY A 199 10.67 -13.84 5.99
CA GLY A 199 10.77 -14.79 7.12
C GLY A 199 9.44 -15.49 7.47
N GLN A 200 8.34 -15.08 6.85
CA GLN A 200 6.99 -15.62 7.04
C GLN A 200 6.39 -16.19 5.75
N GLY A 201 7.22 -16.46 4.77
CA GLY A 201 6.82 -17.05 3.50
C GLY A 201 6.15 -16.09 2.51
N ASN A 202 6.20 -14.76 2.72
CA ASN A 202 5.75 -13.80 1.72
C ASN A 202 6.93 -13.32 0.89
N TYR A 203 6.70 -13.10 -0.39
CA TYR A 203 7.72 -12.67 -1.33
C TYR A 203 7.49 -11.24 -1.81
N ASN A 204 8.53 -10.39 -1.77
CA ASN A 204 8.47 -9.01 -2.18
C ASN A 204 9.43 -8.75 -3.33
N MET A 205 8.95 -8.11 -4.39
CA MET A 205 9.78 -7.69 -5.51
C MET A 205 9.44 -6.27 -5.97
N GLY A 206 10.46 -5.54 -6.41
CA GLY A 206 10.31 -4.23 -7.04
C GLY A 206 10.52 -4.32 -8.55
N VAL A 207 9.65 -3.68 -9.28
CA VAL A 207 9.78 -3.47 -10.72
C VAL A 207 10.05 -1.99 -10.94
N LYS A 208 11.07 -1.66 -11.72
CA LYS A 208 11.46 -0.26 -11.97
C LYS A 208 10.58 0.43 -13.01
N GLU A 209 10.03 -0.32 -13.94
CA GLU A 209 9.34 0.20 -15.11
C GLU A 209 7.99 -0.51 -15.31
N GLN A 210 6.88 0.24 -15.37
CA GLN A 210 5.56 -0.34 -15.64
C GLN A 210 5.42 -0.84 -17.10
N ILE A 211 6.30 -0.42 -17.99
CA ILE A 211 6.26 -0.75 -19.43
C ILE A 211 6.48 -2.24 -19.71
N ILE A 212 7.02 -3.00 -18.74
CA ILE A 212 7.19 -4.44 -18.87
C ILE A 212 5.85 -5.17 -19.09
N PHE A 213 4.74 -4.58 -18.66
CA PHE A 213 3.41 -5.14 -18.85
C PHE A 213 2.88 -4.80 -20.24
N PRO A 214 2.41 -5.78 -21.02
CA PRO A 214 1.94 -5.57 -22.39
C PRO A 214 0.69 -4.71 -22.51
N GLU A 215 -0.04 -4.54 -21.39
CA GLU A 215 -1.24 -3.70 -21.31
C GLU A 215 -0.93 -2.20 -21.33
N ILE A 216 0.34 -1.84 -21.14
CA ILE A 216 0.82 -0.46 -21.13
C ILE A 216 1.46 -0.15 -22.48
N GLU A 217 0.89 0.79 -23.20
CA GLU A 217 1.45 1.34 -24.43
C GLU A 217 2.43 2.47 -24.11
N TYR A 218 3.65 2.39 -24.64
CA TYR A 218 4.72 3.36 -24.37
C TYR A 218 4.31 4.79 -24.75
N ASP A 219 3.62 4.97 -25.87
CA ASP A 219 3.25 6.28 -26.40
C ASP A 219 2.17 7.00 -25.57
N LYS A 220 1.47 6.27 -24.68
CA LYS A 220 0.35 6.80 -23.87
C LYS A 220 0.72 7.07 -22.41
N ILE A 221 1.97 6.82 -22.03
CA ILE A 221 2.44 7.10 -20.68
C ILE A 221 3.03 8.50 -20.57
N ASP A 222 2.80 9.16 -19.45
CA ASP A 222 3.38 10.45 -19.10
C ASP A 222 4.77 10.31 -18.46
N ALA A 223 4.99 9.28 -17.65
CA ALA A 223 6.26 9.01 -16.99
C ALA A 223 6.44 7.51 -16.69
N ILE A 224 7.71 7.08 -16.63
CA ILE A 224 8.07 5.73 -16.20
C ILE A 224 7.97 5.67 -14.68
N ARG A 225 7.18 4.72 -14.16
CA ARG A 225 6.98 4.51 -12.72
C ARG A 225 7.27 3.09 -12.32
N GLY A 226 7.95 2.98 -11.19
CA GLY A 226 8.17 1.69 -10.56
C GLY A 226 6.96 1.24 -9.74
N MET A 227 6.89 -0.07 -9.49
CA MET A 227 5.89 -0.65 -8.60
C MET A 227 6.48 -1.75 -7.73
N ASN A 228 5.91 -1.91 -6.56
CA ASN A 228 6.20 -3.02 -5.67
C ASN A 228 5.12 -4.09 -5.80
N ILE A 229 5.54 -5.33 -5.91
CA ILE A 229 4.69 -6.51 -6.01
C ILE A 229 4.96 -7.37 -4.79
N THR A 230 3.96 -7.59 -3.94
CA THR A 230 4.03 -8.46 -2.78
C THR A 230 3.14 -9.67 -3.03
N ILE A 231 3.70 -10.86 -2.95
CA ILE A 231 2.99 -12.13 -3.07
C ILE A 231 2.87 -12.71 -1.66
N ALA A 232 1.67 -12.69 -1.10
CA ALA A 232 1.40 -13.28 0.19
C ALA A 232 0.97 -14.74 0.02
N THR A 233 1.62 -15.62 0.77
CA THR A 233 1.33 -17.05 0.77
C THR A 233 0.87 -17.52 2.15
N THR A 234 0.38 -18.76 2.23
CA THR A 234 0.04 -19.42 3.49
C THR A 234 1.18 -20.31 4.00
N ALA A 235 2.37 -20.24 3.38
CA ALA A 235 3.54 -20.95 3.84
C ALA A 235 3.96 -20.50 5.24
N LYS A 236 4.49 -21.42 6.02
CA LYS A 236 5.00 -21.12 7.36
C LYS A 236 6.48 -20.75 7.35
N SER A 237 7.21 -21.16 6.31
CA SER A 237 8.63 -20.89 6.15
C SER A 237 8.95 -20.39 4.75
N ASP A 238 10.04 -19.65 4.62
CA ASP A 238 10.52 -19.16 3.33
C ASP A 238 10.90 -20.28 2.36
N ASN A 239 11.35 -21.43 2.89
CA ASN A 239 11.69 -22.61 2.07
C ASN A 239 10.45 -23.20 1.39
N GLU A 240 9.33 -23.32 2.13
CA GLU A 240 8.05 -23.76 1.57
C GLU A 240 7.53 -22.78 0.51
N ALA A 241 7.61 -21.47 0.80
CA ALA A 241 7.20 -20.43 -0.13
C ALA A 241 8.07 -20.40 -1.39
N LYS A 242 9.40 -20.58 -1.25
CA LYS A 242 10.33 -20.68 -2.38
C LYS A 242 10.00 -21.89 -3.25
N ALA A 243 9.73 -23.06 -2.66
CA ALA A 243 9.34 -24.26 -3.39
C ALA A 243 8.01 -24.04 -4.13
N LEU A 244 7.01 -23.42 -3.46
CA LEU A 244 5.73 -23.07 -4.09
C LEU A 244 5.93 -22.17 -5.31
N LEU A 245 6.69 -21.07 -5.18
CA LEU A 245 6.92 -20.14 -6.29
C LEU A 245 7.77 -20.76 -7.40
N SER A 246 8.75 -21.63 -7.06
CA SER A 246 9.52 -22.39 -8.04
C SER A 246 8.63 -23.33 -8.85
N ALA A 247 7.65 -23.98 -8.23
CA ALA A 247 6.67 -24.82 -8.93
C ALA A 247 5.79 -23.99 -9.90
N PHE A 248 5.58 -22.69 -9.64
CA PHE A 248 4.97 -21.73 -10.57
C PHE A 248 5.96 -21.15 -11.61
N ARG A 249 7.16 -21.72 -11.71
CA ARG A 249 8.22 -21.33 -12.65
C ARG A 249 8.77 -19.92 -12.42
N PHE A 250 8.81 -19.45 -11.18
CA PHE A 250 9.52 -18.21 -10.87
C PHE A 250 11.01 -18.36 -11.16
N PRO A 251 11.61 -17.45 -11.93
CA PRO A 251 13.02 -17.52 -12.32
C PRO A 251 13.93 -17.01 -11.19
N PHE A 252 14.07 -17.80 -10.12
CA PHE A 252 15.00 -17.47 -9.05
C PHE A 252 16.44 -17.56 -9.53
N ARG A 253 17.25 -16.61 -9.09
CA ARG A 253 18.69 -16.64 -9.29
C ARG A 253 19.30 -17.58 -8.25
N ASN A 254 20.16 -18.47 -8.73
CA ASN A 254 20.99 -19.35 -7.90
C ASN A 254 22.07 -18.56 -7.16
#